data_51b79e6d5ce8bcf893d39e83aae1498b
#
_entry.id   51b79e6d5ce8bcf893d39e83aae1498b
#
_cell.length_a   1.000
_cell.length_b   1.000
_cell.length_c   1.000
_cell.angle_alpha   90.00
_cell.angle_beta   90.00
_cell.angle_gamma   90.00
#
_symmetry.space_group_name_H-M   'P 1'
#
loop_
_entity.id
_entity.type
_entity.pdbx_description
1 polymer ?
#
loop_
_entity_poly.entity_id
_entity_poly.type
_entity_poly.pdbx_seq_one_letter_code
_entity_poly.pdbx_strand_id
1 'polypeptide(L)'
;PHVTFFFNGGKETVYPGETRVMIPSPKISTYDLQPEMSAKKIETKLISSIKNKTYDLIVVNFANPDMVGHTGDLKAAIKAVETVDSAIGNIKDTIIEYDGIMLLTADHGNCEIMFDETINLPHTSHTCNKVPLILISKNKNYKLRDGKLADIAPTILELISIKKPENMSGKS
;
A
#
# COMPACT_ATOMS: atom_id res chain seq x y z
N PRO A 1 11.85 1.22 0.64
CA PRO A 1 11.98 2.63 1.05
C PRO A 1 10.64 3.27 1.41
N HIS A 2 9.53 2.93 0.73
CA HIS A 2 8.23 3.57 0.95
C HIS A 2 7.79 3.54 2.42
N VAL A 3 7.91 2.39 3.08
CA VAL A 3 7.47 2.20 4.47
C VAL A 3 8.61 2.26 5.51
N THR A 4 9.87 2.40 5.09
CA THR A 4 11.02 2.46 6.00
C THR A 4 11.77 3.79 5.97
N PHE A 5 11.65 4.55 4.91
CA PHE A 5 12.28 5.85 4.73
C PHE A 5 11.24 6.97 4.59
N PHE A 6 10.41 6.93 3.54
CA PHE A 6 9.44 8.00 3.29
C PHE A 6 8.37 8.08 4.38
N PHE A 7 7.82 6.95 4.81
CA PHE A 7 6.84 6.93 5.91
C PHE A 7 7.45 7.42 7.24
N ASN A 8 8.77 7.23 7.44
CA ASN A 8 9.51 7.71 8.61
C ASN A 8 10.04 9.15 8.44
N GLY A 9 9.45 9.93 7.55
CA GLY A 9 9.83 11.33 7.36
C GLY A 9 11.23 11.54 6.78
N GLY A 10 11.70 10.61 5.94
CA GLY A 10 13.02 10.65 5.32
C GLY A 10 14.17 10.23 6.24
N LYS A 11 13.90 9.45 7.28
CA LYS A 11 14.92 8.96 8.23
C LYS A 11 15.06 7.45 8.15
N GLU A 12 16.32 6.99 8.10
CA GLU A 12 16.69 5.57 8.15
C GLU A 12 16.67 4.99 9.58
N THR A 13 16.61 5.83 10.60
CA THR A 13 16.64 5.41 12.00
C THR A 13 15.43 4.55 12.34
N VAL A 14 15.67 3.38 12.93
CA VAL A 14 14.64 2.53 13.51
C VAL A 14 14.18 3.11 14.82
N TYR A 15 12.90 3.39 14.97
CA TYR A 15 12.32 3.94 16.19
C TYR A 15 12.09 2.85 17.25
N PRO A 16 12.09 3.21 18.56
CA PRO A 16 11.70 2.27 19.61
C PRO A 16 10.31 1.66 19.34
N GLY A 17 10.20 0.35 19.37
CA GLY A 17 8.96 -0.38 19.05
C GLY A 17 8.74 -0.64 17.56
N GLU A 18 9.57 -0.12 16.67
CA GLU A 18 9.52 -0.41 15.24
C GLU A 18 10.23 -1.73 14.93
N THR A 19 9.56 -2.58 14.14
CA THR A 19 10.15 -3.80 13.57
C THR A 19 10.04 -3.73 12.05
N ARG A 20 11.15 -3.88 11.35
CA ARG A 20 11.19 -3.90 9.88
C ARG A 20 11.29 -5.33 9.37
N VAL A 21 10.39 -5.70 8.47
CA VAL A 21 10.39 -6.99 7.79
C VAL A 21 10.62 -6.75 6.32
N MET A 22 11.84 -7.06 5.86
CA MET A 22 12.26 -6.87 4.46
C MET A 22 12.04 -8.17 3.68
N ILE A 23 11.16 -8.13 2.70
CA ILE A 23 10.95 -9.21 1.74
C ILE A 23 11.67 -8.83 0.44
N PRO A 24 12.76 -9.51 0.07
CA PRO A 24 13.51 -9.15 -1.13
C PRO A 24 12.69 -9.37 -2.39
N SER A 25 12.84 -8.44 -3.34
CA SER A 25 12.28 -8.58 -4.69
C SER A 25 12.99 -9.70 -5.47
N PRO A 26 12.34 -10.30 -6.48
CA PRO A 26 12.99 -11.28 -7.34
C PRO A 26 14.17 -10.64 -8.11
N LYS A 27 15.23 -11.41 -8.30
CA LYS A 27 16.43 -10.96 -9.05
C LYS A 27 16.22 -11.22 -10.55
N ILE A 28 15.50 -10.32 -11.19
CA ILE A 28 15.19 -10.36 -12.64
C ILE A 28 15.57 -9.03 -13.29
N SER A 29 15.70 -9.01 -14.60
CA SER A 29 16.09 -7.79 -15.33
C SER A 29 15.00 -6.72 -15.31
N THR A 30 13.75 -7.11 -15.53
CA THR A 30 12.57 -6.23 -15.54
C THR A 30 11.37 -6.97 -14.93
N TYR A 31 10.48 -6.26 -14.28
CA TYR A 31 9.39 -6.87 -13.50
C TYR A 31 8.16 -7.30 -14.34
N ASP A 32 8.09 -6.92 -15.60
CA ASP A 32 7.13 -7.49 -16.57
C ASP A 32 7.35 -9.00 -16.80
N LEU A 33 8.58 -9.49 -16.60
CA LEU A 33 8.90 -10.92 -16.68
C LEU A 33 8.34 -11.75 -15.50
N GLN A 34 8.06 -11.11 -14.38
CA GLN A 34 7.47 -11.73 -13.18
C GLN A 34 6.59 -10.70 -12.43
N PRO A 35 5.41 -10.36 -12.94
CA PRO A 35 4.55 -9.32 -12.37
C PRO A 35 4.09 -9.59 -10.94
N GLU A 36 4.06 -10.86 -10.54
CA GLU A 36 3.75 -11.28 -9.17
C GLU A 36 4.79 -10.82 -8.15
N MET A 37 6.03 -10.58 -8.59
CA MET A 37 7.13 -10.16 -7.75
C MET A 37 7.21 -10.98 -6.44
N SER A 38 7.20 -10.33 -5.29
CA SER A 38 7.20 -10.98 -3.97
C SER A 38 5.87 -10.87 -3.23
N ALA A 39 4.76 -10.52 -3.92
CA ALA A 39 3.47 -10.26 -3.29
C ALA A 39 3.00 -11.42 -2.41
N LYS A 40 3.14 -12.67 -2.86
CA LYS A 40 2.73 -13.85 -2.07
C LYS A 40 3.54 -14.02 -0.77
N LYS A 41 4.82 -13.69 -0.79
CA LYS A 41 5.65 -13.74 0.43
C LYS A 41 5.26 -12.64 1.42
N ILE A 42 4.98 -11.43 0.90
CA ILE A 42 4.49 -10.30 1.70
C ILE A 42 3.14 -10.66 2.33
N GLU A 43 2.18 -11.14 1.55
CA GLU A 43 0.86 -11.60 2.00
C GLU A 43 0.99 -12.63 3.13
N THR A 44 1.78 -13.70 2.92
CA THR A 44 1.98 -14.77 3.90
C THR A 44 2.53 -14.23 5.22
N LYS A 45 3.54 -13.35 5.16
CA LYS A 45 4.14 -12.76 6.36
C LYS A 45 3.17 -11.82 7.08
N LEU A 46 2.43 -11.02 6.33
CA LEU A 46 1.43 -10.10 6.87
C LEU A 46 0.29 -10.86 7.57
N ILE A 47 -0.30 -11.84 6.93
CA ILE A 47 -1.35 -12.69 7.51
C ILE A 47 -0.86 -13.37 8.80
N SER A 48 0.37 -13.91 8.81
CA SER A 48 0.95 -14.48 10.02
C SER A 48 1.09 -13.45 11.15
N SER A 49 1.52 -12.24 10.83
CA SER A 49 1.66 -11.16 11.83
C SER A 49 0.32 -10.72 12.41
N ILE A 50 -0.74 -10.65 11.57
CA ILE A 50 -2.11 -10.32 12.00
C ILE A 50 -2.64 -11.43 12.92
N LYS A 51 -2.53 -12.69 12.52
CA LYS A 51 -3.02 -13.85 13.30
C LYS A 51 -2.36 -13.95 14.66
N ASN A 52 -1.07 -13.66 14.74
CA ASN A 52 -0.30 -13.69 15.98
C ASN A 52 -0.47 -12.42 16.83
N LYS A 53 -1.21 -11.41 16.36
CA LYS A 53 -1.38 -10.11 17.04
C LYS A 53 -0.05 -9.51 17.48
N THR A 54 0.94 -9.56 16.57
CA THR A 54 2.33 -9.20 16.87
C THR A 54 2.51 -7.69 17.03
N TYR A 55 1.70 -6.89 16.32
CA TYR A 55 1.83 -5.44 16.22
C TYR A 55 0.49 -4.74 16.36
N ASP A 56 0.51 -3.53 16.94
CA ASP A 56 -0.67 -2.66 17.02
C ASP A 56 -0.94 -1.95 15.69
N LEU A 57 0.11 -1.64 14.93
CA LEU A 57 0.06 -1.05 13.61
C LEU A 57 1.00 -1.78 12.66
N ILE A 58 0.51 -2.10 11.47
CA ILE A 58 1.33 -2.67 10.39
C ILE A 58 1.19 -1.74 9.17
N VAL A 59 2.32 -1.33 8.61
CA VAL A 59 2.38 -0.59 7.35
C VAL A 59 3.06 -1.47 6.32
N VAL A 60 2.42 -1.68 5.18
CA VAL A 60 2.91 -2.57 4.11
C VAL A 60 2.81 -1.87 2.76
N ASN A 61 3.76 -2.15 1.87
CA ASN A 61 3.75 -1.71 0.49
C ASN A 61 3.79 -2.92 -0.46
N PHE A 62 2.92 -2.92 -1.45
CA PHE A 62 2.95 -3.80 -2.60
C PHE A 62 3.40 -2.98 -3.81
N ALA A 63 4.65 -3.13 -4.21
CA ALA A 63 5.25 -2.33 -5.27
C ALA A 63 4.88 -2.80 -6.69
N ASN A 64 4.12 -3.89 -6.81
CA ASN A 64 3.87 -4.53 -8.11
C ASN A 64 3.26 -3.59 -9.16
N PRO A 65 2.15 -2.86 -8.90
CA PRO A 65 1.55 -2.02 -9.94
C PRO A 65 2.49 -0.93 -10.42
N ASP A 66 3.21 -0.28 -9.51
CA ASP A 66 4.16 0.77 -9.88
C ASP A 66 5.34 0.24 -10.68
N MET A 67 6.04 -0.77 -10.14
CA MET A 67 7.24 -1.32 -10.75
C MET A 67 6.97 -1.95 -12.12
N VAL A 68 5.83 -2.61 -12.29
CA VAL A 68 5.43 -3.20 -13.58
C VAL A 68 4.88 -2.14 -14.52
N GLY A 69 4.13 -1.16 -13.99
CA GLY A 69 3.60 -0.03 -14.77
C GLY A 69 4.69 0.74 -15.52
N HIS A 70 5.85 0.92 -14.88
CA HIS A 70 7.02 1.56 -15.51
C HIS A 70 7.58 0.82 -16.73
N THR A 71 7.23 -0.45 -16.94
CA THR A 71 7.66 -1.20 -18.13
C THR A 71 6.84 -0.89 -19.37
N GLY A 72 5.63 -0.34 -19.21
CA GLY A 72 4.69 -0.06 -20.30
C GLY A 72 3.99 -1.30 -20.85
N ASP A 73 4.21 -2.49 -20.29
CA ASP A 73 3.52 -3.71 -20.69
C ASP A 73 2.15 -3.82 -20.00
N LEU A 74 1.08 -3.57 -20.75
CA LEU A 74 -0.28 -3.62 -20.24
C LEU A 74 -0.67 -4.99 -19.68
N LYS A 75 -0.23 -6.09 -20.34
CA LYS A 75 -0.60 -7.44 -19.88
C LYS A 75 0.07 -7.78 -18.56
N ALA A 76 1.35 -7.41 -18.43
CA ALA A 76 2.07 -7.56 -17.18
C ALA A 76 1.47 -6.67 -16.07
N ALA A 77 1.08 -5.43 -16.37
CA ALA A 77 0.43 -4.53 -15.43
C ALA A 77 -0.92 -5.10 -14.93
N ILE A 78 -1.75 -5.64 -15.83
CA ILE A 78 -3.00 -6.33 -15.44
C ILE A 78 -2.69 -7.47 -14.47
N LYS A 79 -1.71 -8.31 -14.79
CA LYS A 79 -1.32 -9.44 -13.93
C LYS A 79 -0.78 -8.98 -12.57
N ALA A 80 -0.03 -7.89 -12.53
CA ALA A 80 0.46 -7.29 -11.29
C ALA A 80 -0.70 -6.82 -10.40
N VAL A 81 -1.68 -6.12 -10.97
CA VAL A 81 -2.87 -5.63 -10.25
C VAL A 81 -3.72 -6.79 -9.74
N GLU A 82 -4.02 -7.80 -10.59
CA GLU A 82 -4.76 -9.00 -10.18
C GLU A 82 -4.07 -9.76 -9.03
N THR A 83 -2.75 -9.82 -9.05
CA THR A 83 -1.98 -10.46 -7.98
C THR A 83 -2.12 -9.71 -6.66
N VAL A 84 -2.01 -8.39 -6.70
CA VAL A 84 -2.18 -7.54 -5.50
C VAL A 84 -3.63 -7.58 -5.01
N ASP A 85 -4.62 -7.53 -5.90
CA ASP A 85 -6.04 -7.63 -5.55
C ASP A 85 -6.35 -8.94 -4.82
N SER A 86 -5.85 -10.07 -5.35
CA SER A 86 -5.99 -11.38 -4.69
C SER A 86 -5.35 -11.40 -3.29
N ALA A 87 -4.15 -10.84 -3.14
CA ALA A 87 -3.47 -10.74 -1.84
C ALA A 87 -4.25 -9.86 -0.85
N ILE A 88 -4.77 -8.72 -1.32
CA ILE A 88 -5.62 -7.81 -0.52
C ILE A 88 -6.90 -8.52 -0.08
N GLY A 89 -7.53 -9.33 -0.94
CA GLY A 89 -8.70 -10.14 -0.60
C GLY A 89 -8.43 -11.04 0.61
N ASN A 90 -7.35 -11.80 0.58
CA ASN A 90 -6.95 -12.70 1.67
C ASN A 90 -6.60 -11.94 2.97
N ILE A 91 -5.91 -10.81 2.84
CA ILE A 91 -5.57 -9.94 3.98
C ILE A 91 -6.85 -9.35 4.59
N LYS A 92 -7.77 -8.84 3.76
CA LYS A 92 -9.08 -8.32 4.18
C LYS A 92 -9.84 -9.35 5.01
N ASP A 93 -9.94 -10.59 4.52
CA ASP A 93 -10.67 -11.64 5.22
C ASP A 93 -10.03 -11.95 6.57
N THR A 94 -8.70 -11.96 6.63
CA THR A 94 -7.95 -12.12 7.89
C THR A 94 -8.19 -10.95 8.84
N ILE A 95 -8.14 -9.69 8.36
CA ILE A 95 -8.41 -8.50 9.17
C ILE A 95 -9.82 -8.56 9.78
N ILE A 96 -10.81 -8.93 8.99
CA ILE A 96 -12.19 -9.10 9.48
C ILE A 96 -12.30 -10.22 10.51
N GLU A 97 -11.65 -11.36 10.28
CA GLU A 97 -11.64 -12.48 11.23
C GLU A 97 -11.05 -12.08 12.59
N TYR A 98 -9.96 -11.33 12.59
CA TYR A 98 -9.20 -10.93 13.79
C TYR A 98 -9.59 -9.57 14.37
N ASP A 99 -10.73 -9.00 13.92
CA ASP A 99 -11.32 -7.75 14.41
C ASP A 99 -10.40 -6.53 14.26
N GLY A 100 -9.63 -6.53 13.18
CA GLY A 100 -8.74 -5.43 12.83
C GLY A 100 -9.42 -4.37 11.95
N ILE A 101 -8.67 -3.31 11.67
CA ILE A 101 -9.04 -2.25 10.73
C ILE A 101 -7.96 -2.17 9.66
N MET A 102 -8.34 -2.06 8.39
CA MET A 102 -7.42 -1.85 7.28
C MET A 102 -7.77 -0.57 6.53
N LEU A 103 -6.77 0.26 6.31
CA LEU A 103 -6.80 1.35 5.34
C LEU A 103 -6.01 0.92 4.10
N LEU A 104 -6.64 0.94 2.94
CA LEU A 104 -6.03 0.66 1.65
C LEU A 104 -5.99 1.95 0.83
N THR A 105 -4.81 2.30 0.34
CA THR A 105 -4.59 3.46 -0.52
C THR A 105 -3.37 3.24 -1.42
N ALA A 106 -3.04 4.23 -2.24
CA ALA A 106 -1.79 4.32 -2.97
C ALA A 106 -1.13 5.69 -2.70
N ASP A 107 0.17 5.78 -2.92
CA ASP A 107 0.94 7.03 -2.78
C ASP A 107 0.88 7.89 -4.05
N HIS A 108 0.63 7.30 -5.21
CA HIS A 108 0.42 7.96 -6.50
C HIS A 108 -0.29 7.02 -7.48
N GLY A 109 -0.70 7.54 -8.63
CA GLY A 109 -1.20 6.76 -9.75
C GLY A 109 -0.07 6.31 -10.69
N ASN A 110 -0.29 5.22 -11.42
CA ASN A 110 0.60 4.70 -12.46
C ASN A 110 -0.20 3.82 -13.44
N CYS A 111 -0.57 2.60 -13.04
CA CYS A 111 -1.19 1.57 -13.91
C CYS A 111 -2.58 1.92 -14.43
N GLU A 112 -3.25 2.93 -13.91
CA GLU A 112 -4.56 3.36 -14.41
C GLU A 112 -4.46 4.06 -15.78
N ILE A 113 -3.25 4.47 -16.18
CA ILE A 113 -2.96 4.95 -17.53
C ILE A 113 -1.72 4.22 -18.05
N MET A 114 -1.92 3.28 -18.96
CA MET A 114 -0.83 2.48 -19.55
C MET A 114 -0.50 2.88 -20.99
N PHE A 115 -1.25 3.83 -21.55
CA PHE A 115 -1.05 4.31 -22.92
C PHE A 115 -1.31 5.81 -23.01
N ASP A 116 -0.43 6.54 -23.67
CA ASP A 116 -0.58 7.98 -23.96
C ASP A 116 -1.07 8.15 -25.40
N GLU A 117 -2.34 8.52 -25.55
CA GLU A 117 -2.97 8.72 -26.85
C GLU A 117 -2.41 9.91 -27.62
N THR A 118 -1.82 10.90 -26.92
CA THR A 118 -1.29 12.11 -27.57
C THR A 118 0.00 11.85 -28.34
N ILE A 119 0.85 10.98 -27.81
CA ILE A 119 2.12 10.62 -28.45
C ILE A 119 2.09 9.21 -29.06
N ASN A 120 0.96 8.49 -28.89
CA ASN A 120 0.73 7.13 -29.39
C ASN A 120 1.82 6.12 -28.92
N LEU A 121 2.17 6.18 -27.64
CA LEU A 121 3.18 5.31 -27.01
C LEU A 121 2.70 4.80 -25.65
N PRO A 122 3.30 3.68 -25.12
CA PRO A 122 3.06 3.26 -23.75
C PRO A 122 3.36 4.40 -22.76
N HIS A 123 2.48 4.58 -21.79
CA HIS A 123 2.71 5.46 -20.65
C HIS A 123 3.47 4.70 -19.55
N THR A 124 4.58 5.24 -19.09
CA THR A 124 5.50 4.57 -18.15
C THR A 124 5.85 5.42 -16.94
N SER A 125 5.08 6.49 -16.70
CA SER A 125 5.35 7.45 -15.62
C SER A 125 4.22 7.47 -14.60
N HIS A 126 4.49 8.05 -13.43
CA HIS A 126 3.44 8.32 -12.45
C HIS A 126 2.42 9.30 -13.00
N THR A 127 1.18 9.20 -12.55
CA THR A 127 0.11 10.14 -12.85
C THR A 127 -0.21 11.01 -11.63
N CYS A 128 -0.85 12.15 -11.87
CA CYS A 128 -1.40 13.02 -10.84
C CYS A 128 -2.87 12.69 -10.51
N ASN A 129 -3.37 11.55 -10.96
CA ASN A 129 -4.74 11.13 -10.69
C ASN A 129 -4.97 10.89 -9.20
N LYS A 130 -6.23 11.04 -8.79
CA LYS A 130 -6.62 10.68 -7.42
C LYS A 130 -6.44 9.18 -7.21
N VAL A 131 -5.93 8.83 -6.03
CA VAL A 131 -5.82 7.44 -5.59
C VAL A 131 -7.00 7.05 -4.70
N PRO A 132 -7.39 5.77 -4.64
CA PRO A 132 -8.47 5.34 -3.77
C PRO A 132 -8.06 5.41 -2.30
N LEU A 133 -9.05 5.61 -1.42
CA LEU A 133 -8.94 5.37 0.01
C LEU A 133 -10.10 4.49 0.44
N ILE A 134 -9.80 3.30 0.94
CA ILE A 134 -10.78 2.29 1.35
C ILE A 134 -10.52 1.93 2.81
N LEU A 135 -11.55 2.00 3.65
CA LEU A 135 -11.51 1.53 5.02
C LEU A 135 -12.30 0.23 5.13
N ILE A 136 -11.67 -0.79 5.70
CA ILE A 136 -12.26 -2.11 5.93
C ILE A 136 -12.26 -2.40 7.42
N SER A 137 -13.44 -2.67 7.97
CA SER A 137 -13.67 -2.98 9.38
C SER A 137 -14.99 -3.71 9.55
N LYS A 138 -15.14 -4.48 10.63
CA LYS A 138 -16.45 -4.98 11.08
C LYS A 138 -17.38 -3.85 11.48
N ASN A 139 -16.84 -2.79 12.09
CA ASN A 139 -17.61 -1.60 12.44
C ASN A 139 -17.94 -0.79 11.18
N LYS A 140 -19.22 -0.71 10.84
CA LYS A 140 -19.73 -0.01 9.66
C LYS A 140 -20.02 1.49 9.89
N ASN A 141 -19.74 2.02 11.08
CA ASN A 141 -20.05 3.42 11.44
C ASN A 141 -18.99 4.42 10.92
N TYR A 142 -17.87 3.93 10.41
CA TYR A 142 -16.85 4.81 9.83
C TYR A 142 -17.32 5.41 8.51
N LYS A 143 -17.04 6.71 8.32
CA LYS A 143 -17.29 7.43 7.09
C LYS A 143 -15.99 8.10 6.65
N LEU A 144 -15.57 7.82 5.43
CA LEU A 144 -14.43 8.50 4.82
C LEU A 144 -14.90 9.76 4.07
N ARG A 145 -14.04 10.75 4.01
CA ARG A 145 -14.17 11.92 3.17
C ARG A 145 -13.03 11.98 2.16
N ASP A 146 -13.20 12.72 1.09
CA ASP A 146 -12.09 13.07 0.21
C ASP A 146 -11.06 13.89 0.98
N GLY A 147 -9.79 13.63 0.70
CA GLY A 147 -8.68 14.28 1.38
C GLY A 147 -7.39 14.23 0.58
N LYS A 148 -6.28 14.24 1.28
CA LYS A 148 -4.93 14.16 0.72
C LYS A 148 -4.09 13.15 1.49
N LEU A 149 -2.96 12.72 0.94
CA LEU A 149 -2.08 11.72 1.59
C LEU A 149 -1.64 12.12 3.01
N ALA A 150 -1.48 13.43 3.27
CA ALA A 150 -1.16 13.93 4.61
C ALA A 150 -2.25 13.65 5.67
N ASP A 151 -3.46 13.25 5.25
CA ASP A 151 -4.56 12.94 6.15
C ASP A 151 -4.55 11.48 6.62
N ILE A 152 -3.75 10.61 5.99
CA ILE A 152 -3.67 9.18 6.33
C ILE A 152 -3.14 8.97 7.74
N ALA A 153 -2.01 9.57 8.10
CA ALA A 153 -1.43 9.40 9.42
C ALA A 153 -2.33 9.93 10.56
N PRO A 154 -2.96 11.12 10.48
CA PRO A 154 -3.98 11.54 11.44
C PRO A 154 -5.15 10.56 11.57
N THR A 155 -5.62 10.01 10.45
CA THR A 155 -6.71 9.03 10.45
C THR A 155 -6.31 7.73 11.16
N ILE A 156 -5.09 7.24 10.92
CA ILE A 156 -4.55 6.08 11.64
C ILE A 156 -4.51 6.36 13.15
N LEU A 157 -3.98 7.53 13.57
CA LEU A 157 -3.89 7.89 14.98
C LEU A 157 -5.27 7.93 15.64
N GLU A 158 -6.28 8.48 14.96
CA GLU A 158 -7.66 8.49 15.47
C GLU A 158 -8.22 7.07 15.62
N LEU A 159 -8.02 6.19 14.61
CA LEU A 159 -8.49 4.80 14.63
C LEU A 159 -7.88 3.99 15.79
N ILE A 160 -6.65 4.28 16.19
CA ILE A 160 -5.98 3.63 17.35
C ILE A 160 -6.06 4.47 18.63
N SER A 161 -6.93 5.49 18.67
CA SER A 161 -7.18 6.36 19.83
C SER A 161 -5.96 7.08 20.39
N ILE A 162 -5.03 7.47 19.51
CA ILE A 162 -3.85 8.29 19.86
C ILE A 162 -4.09 9.73 19.42
N LYS A 163 -3.86 10.68 20.35
CA LYS A 163 -4.00 12.10 20.05
C LYS A 163 -3.01 12.53 18.97
N LYS A 164 -3.51 13.18 17.93
CA LYS A 164 -2.69 13.75 16.87
C LYS A 164 -1.74 14.85 17.42
N PRO A 165 -0.44 14.82 17.08
CA PRO A 165 0.48 15.92 17.40
C PRO A 165 0.05 17.25 16.76
N GLU A 166 0.30 18.37 17.43
CA GLU A 166 -0.11 19.70 16.97
C GLU A 166 0.57 20.12 15.66
N ASN A 167 1.83 19.71 15.47
CA ASN A 167 2.60 19.99 14.25
C ASN A 167 2.18 19.15 13.04
N MET A 168 1.30 18.17 13.20
CA MET A 168 0.76 17.37 12.09
C MET A 168 -0.37 18.12 11.40
N SER A 169 -0.16 18.57 10.17
CA SER A 169 -1.09 19.44 9.43
C SER A 169 -2.31 18.73 8.82
N GLY A 170 -2.23 17.41 8.64
CA GLY A 170 -3.35 16.63 8.08
C GLY A 170 -4.55 16.54 9.05
N LYS A 171 -5.68 16.13 8.49
CA LYS A 171 -6.97 16.01 9.23
C LYS A 171 -7.51 14.59 9.04
N SER A 172 -8.02 13.98 10.08
CA SER A 172 -8.83 12.76 10.00
C SER A 172 -10.21 13.05 9.44
#